data_e065d6048ded0bd72838726155996873
#
_entry.id   e065d6048ded0bd72838726155996873
#
_cell.length_a   1.000
_cell.length_b   1.000
_cell.length_c   1.000
_cell.angle_alpha   90.00
_cell.angle_beta   90.00
_cell.angle_gamma   90.00
#
_symmetry.space_group_name_H-M   'P 1'
#
loop_
_entity.id
_entity.type
_entity.pdbx_description
1 polymer ?
#
loop_
_entity_poly.entity_id
_entity_poly.type
_entity_poly.pdbx_seq_one_letter_code
_entity_poly.pdbx_strand_id
1 'polypeptide(L)'
;RDIGVTGVQTCALPIWAANLEPETRTSRDIPLVWVFTAWLAIFLVVGLNRWINLSGFLGAFLAVVFAFFFVTVSSRIVGIVGTTSMPLSGMTIGALLVTCVVVKGMGYVGGVGMAAALVVAAMVCIAISMGGDISQDLKIGFLVGATPRWVQVTQVISVLVSSLSVCWLVQ
;
A
#
# COMPACT_ATOMS: atom_id res chain seq x y z
N ARG A 1 -6.22 -34.97 20.48
CA ARG A 1 -5.97 -33.53 20.83
C ARG A 1 -4.82 -33.11 19.96
N ASP A 2 -5.07 -33.10 18.67
CA ASP A 2 -4.07 -32.79 17.67
C ASP A 2 -4.08 -31.27 17.47
N ILE A 3 -3.15 -30.60 18.14
CA ILE A 3 -2.70 -29.30 17.73
C ILE A 3 -1.85 -29.57 16.48
N GLY A 4 -2.56 -29.95 15.40
CA GLY A 4 -1.93 -30.16 14.11
C GLY A 4 -1.30 -28.84 13.69
N VAL A 5 -0.06 -28.91 13.26
CA VAL A 5 0.70 -27.86 12.61
C VAL A 5 0.08 -27.59 11.24
N THR A 6 -1.18 -27.13 11.24
CA THR A 6 -1.98 -26.88 10.03
C THR A 6 -1.64 -25.54 9.36
N GLY A 7 -0.91 -24.66 10.07
CA GLY A 7 -0.55 -23.34 9.52
C GLY A 7 0.44 -23.35 8.35
N VAL A 8 1.23 -24.43 8.20
CA VAL A 8 2.21 -24.53 7.10
C VAL A 8 1.62 -25.22 5.88
N GLN A 9 0.59 -26.04 6.06
CA GLN A 9 -0.03 -26.77 4.95
C GLN A 9 -1.04 -25.95 4.15
N THR A 10 -1.64 -24.90 4.74
CA THR A 10 -2.61 -24.06 4.03
C THR A 10 -1.98 -23.20 2.92
N CYS A 11 -0.68 -22.95 2.96
CA CYS A 11 0.02 -22.29 1.86
C CYS A 11 0.26 -23.16 0.63
N ALA A 12 0.06 -24.47 0.74
CA ALA A 12 0.30 -25.45 -0.33
C ALA A 12 -0.99 -26.04 -0.92
N LEU A 13 -2.18 -25.65 -0.40
CA LEU A 13 -3.43 -26.13 -0.98
C LEU A 13 -3.66 -25.49 -2.35
N PRO A 14 -3.95 -26.27 -3.37
CA PRO A 14 -4.26 -25.73 -4.68
C PRO A 14 -5.52 -24.85 -4.61
N ILE A 15 -5.48 -23.73 -5.33
CA ILE A 15 -6.51 -22.65 -5.30
C ILE A 15 -7.94 -23.17 -5.50
N TRP A 16 -8.11 -24.30 -6.18
CA TRP A 16 -9.43 -24.93 -6.38
C TRP A 16 -10.01 -25.61 -5.13
N ALA A 17 -9.19 -25.99 -4.17
CA ALA A 17 -9.65 -26.61 -2.92
C ALA A 17 -10.16 -25.57 -1.90
N ALA A 18 -9.78 -24.30 -2.07
CA ALA A 18 -10.21 -23.19 -1.19
C ALA A 18 -11.73 -22.92 -1.25
N ASN A 19 -12.42 -23.40 -2.30
CA ASN A 19 -13.87 -23.20 -2.47
C ASN A 19 -14.73 -24.22 -1.73
N LEU A 20 -14.14 -25.18 -1.04
CA LEU A 20 -14.86 -26.28 -0.38
C LEU A 20 -14.86 -26.19 1.16
N GLU A 21 -14.10 -25.26 1.75
CA GLU A 21 -14.14 -25.07 3.19
C GLU A 21 -15.22 -24.06 3.60
N PRO A 22 -16.00 -24.34 4.67
CA PRO A 22 -16.94 -23.37 5.21
C PRO A 22 -16.16 -22.10 5.61
N GLU A 23 -16.65 -20.92 5.20
CA GLU A 23 -16.03 -19.62 5.49
C GLU A 23 -15.72 -19.50 6.98
N THR A 24 -14.47 -19.73 7.33
CA THR A 24 -13.99 -19.50 8.68
C THR A 24 -13.98 -18.00 8.96
N ARG A 25 -14.20 -17.60 10.20
CA ARG A 25 -14.20 -16.19 10.62
C ARG A 25 -12.91 -15.46 10.22
N THR A 26 -11.82 -16.19 10.07
CA THR A 26 -10.49 -15.69 9.70
C THR A 26 -10.29 -15.50 8.19
N SER A 27 -11.23 -15.94 7.34
CA SER A 27 -11.17 -15.80 5.87
C SER A 27 -12.00 -14.62 5.33
N ARG A 28 -12.66 -13.85 6.20
CA ARG A 28 -13.50 -12.73 5.78
C ARG A 28 -12.67 -11.48 5.56
N ASP A 29 -12.38 -11.20 4.30
CA ASP A 29 -11.70 -9.98 3.84
C ASP A 29 -12.68 -8.92 3.32
N ILE A 30 -12.16 -7.71 3.07
CA ILE A 30 -12.91 -6.66 2.39
C ILE A 30 -13.12 -7.06 0.93
N PRO A 31 -14.33 -6.94 0.37
CA PRO A 31 -14.60 -7.30 -1.01
C PRO A 31 -13.75 -6.47 -1.98
N LEU A 32 -13.22 -7.13 -2.99
CA LEU A 32 -12.27 -6.57 -3.97
C LEU A 32 -12.81 -5.30 -4.66
N VAL A 33 -14.14 -5.20 -4.80
CA VAL A 33 -14.81 -4.03 -5.38
C VAL A 33 -14.49 -2.75 -4.61
N TRP A 34 -14.47 -2.80 -3.27
CA TRP A 34 -14.11 -1.63 -2.44
C TRP A 34 -12.66 -1.20 -2.63
N VAL A 35 -11.76 -2.16 -2.84
CA VAL A 35 -10.35 -1.88 -3.10
C VAL A 35 -10.19 -1.17 -4.44
N PHE A 36 -10.84 -1.64 -5.50
CA PHE A 36 -10.78 -1.00 -6.81
C PHE A 36 -11.45 0.39 -6.82
N THR A 37 -12.58 0.56 -6.13
CA THR A 37 -13.22 1.87 -6.02
C THR A 37 -12.37 2.87 -5.25
N ALA A 38 -11.73 2.46 -4.17
CA ALA A 38 -10.80 3.30 -3.41
C ALA A 38 -9.58 3.69 -4.27
N TRP A 39 -9.04 2.76 -5.04
CA TRP A 39 -7.92 2.99 -5.96
C TRP A 39 -8.26 4.01 -7.04
N LEU A 40 -9.44 3.87 -7.65
CA LEU A 40 -9.95 4.81 -8.64
C LEU A 40 -10.18 6.19 -8.02
N ALA A 41 -10.75 6.26 -6.82
CA ALA A 41 -10.97 7.50 -6.10
C ALA A 41 -9.65 8.23 -5.81
N ILE A 42 -8.61 7.53 -5.33
CA ILE A 42 -7.29 8.11 -5.09
C ILE A 42 -6.68 8.63 -6.40
N PHE A 43 -6.76 7.85 -7.47
CA PHE A 43 -6.27 8.26 -8.79
C PHE A 43 -6.95 9.55 -9.27
N LEU A 44 -8.28 9.65 -9.12
CA LEU A 44 -9.04 10.84 -9.49
C LEU A 44 -8.70 12.04 -8.60
N VAL A 45 -8.63 11.86 -7.28
CA VAL A 45 -8.28 12.94 -6.35
C VAL A 45 -6.90 13.50 -6.64
N VAL A 46 -5.92 12.64 -6.86
CA VAL A 46 -4.54 13.05 -7.18
C VAL A 46 -4.46 13.70 -8.56
N GLY A 47 -5.15 13.13 -9.57
CA GLY A 47 -5.14 13.63 -10.94
C GLY A 47 -5.87 14.97 -11.12
N LEU A 48 -6.94 15.21 -10.36
CA LEU A 48 -7.72 16.45 -10.41
C LEU A 48 -7.13 17.56 -9.53
N ASN A 49 -6.16 17.25 -8.68
CA ASN A 49 -5.59 18.22 -7.76
C ASN A 49 -4.64 19.19 -8.48
N ARG A 50 -5.12 20.42 -8.74
CA ARG A 50 -4.38 21.48 -9.44
C ARG A 50 -3.13 21.98 -8.71
N TRP A 51 -3.01 21.69 -7.42
CA TRP A 51 -1.85 22.08 -6.62
C TRP A 51 -0.60 21.25 -6.94
N ILE A 52 -0.80 20.04 -7.42
CA ILE A 52 0.26 19.16 -7.90
C ILE A 52 0.46 19.43 -9.40
N ASN A 53 1.03 20.57 -9.74
CA ASN A 53 1.17 21.19 -11.06
C ASN A 53 1.99 20.35 -12.08
N LEU A 54 1.95 19.05 -11.97
CA LEU A 54 2.59 18.10 -12.88
C LEU A 54 1.55 17.48 -13.79
N SER A 55 1.30 18.02 -14.99
CA SER A 55 0.45 17.36 -15.98
C SER A 55 -0.56 16.34 -15.36
N GLY A 56 -1.29 16.75 -14.33
CA GLY A 56 -2.16 16.10 -13.36
C GLY A 56 -2.23 14.57 -13.41
N PHE A 57 -2.60 14.02 -14.54
CA PHE A 57 -2.81 12.60 -14.74
C PHE A 57 -1.52 11.76 -14.83
N LEU A 58 -0.43 12.31 -15.36
CA LEU A 58 0.80 11.54 -15.48
C LEU A 58 1.49 11.28 -14.15
N GLY A 59 1.57 12.32 -13.30
CA GLY A 59 2.11 12.19 -11.95
C GLY A 59 1.30 11.20 -11.13
N ALA A 60 -0.04 11.28 -11.21
CA ALA A 60 -0.95 10.32 -10.57
C ALA A 60 -0.74 8.90 -11.10
N PHE A 61 -0.61 8.74 -12.41
CA PHE A 61 -0.37 7.43 -13.03
C PHE A 61 0.96 6.82 -12.57
N LEU A 62 2.05 7.59 -12.58
CA LEU A 62 3.35 7.13 -12.09
C LEU A 62 3.30 6.76 -10.61
N ALA A 63 2.67 7.60 -9.77
CA ALA A 63 2.54 7.32 -8.34
C ALA A 63 1.78 6.01 -8.09
N VAL A 64 0.68 5.78 -8.80
CA VAL A 64 -0.15 4.57 -8.67
C VAL A 64 0.61 3.33 -9.16
N VAL A 65 1.28 3.39 -10.30
CA VAL A 65 2.06 2.27 -10.84
C VAL A 65 3.21 1.89 -9.91
N PHE A 66 3.98 2.88 -9.45
CA PHE A 66 5.09 2.61 -8.53
C PHE A 66 4.61 2.14 -7.16
N ALA A 67 3.55 2.75 -6.62
CA ALA A 67 2.96 2.29 -5.38
C ALA A 67 2.53 0.83 -5.50
N PHE A 68 1.86 0.43 -6.57
CA PHE A 68 1.44 -0.95 -6.78
C PHE A 68 2.62 -1.92 -6.79
N PHE A 69 3.66 -1.63 -7.58
CA PHE A 69 4.84 -2.49 -7.67
C PHE A 69 5.56 -2.60 -6.33
N PHE A 70 5.91 -1.48 -5.74
CA PHE A 70 6.73 -1.46 -4.53
C PHE A 70 5.96 -1.92 -3.29
N VAL A 71 4.66 -1.62 -3.17
CA VAL A 71 3.84 -2.14 -2.08
C VAL A 71 3.71 -3.66 -2.17
N THR A 72 3.54 -4.21 -3.38
CA THR A 72 3.49 -5.66 -3.57
C THR A 72 4.79 -6.34 -3.13
N VAL A 73 5.94 -5.77 -3.50
CA VAL A 73 7.25 -6.30 -3.08
C VAL A 73 7.43 -6.15 -1.58
N SER A 74 7.16 -4.97 -1.02
CA SER A 74 7.25 -4.68 0.41
C SER A 74 6.39 -5.64 1.24
N SER A 75 5.13 -5.79 0.87
CA SER A 75 4.18 -6.69 1.52
C SER A 75 4.68 -8.14 1.54
N ARG A 76 5.28 -8.62 0.46
CA ARG A 76 5.88 -9.96 0.38
C ARG A 76 7.06 -10.11 1.31
N ILE A 77 7.97 -9.13 1.34
CA ILE A 77 9.14 -9.15 2.22
C ILE A 77 8.70 -9.18 3.68
N VAL A 78 7.82 -8.28 4.09
CA VAL A 78 7.28 -8.21 5.46
C VAL A 78 6.52 -9.48 5.83
N GLY A 79 5.75 -10.04 4.91
CA GLY A 79 5.03 -11.30 5.10
C GLY A 79 5.96 -12.47 5.39
N ILE A 80 7.14 -12.53 4.78
CA ILE A 80 8.14 -13.60 4.98
C ILE A 80 8.95 -13.34 6.26
N VAL A 81 9.51 -12.13 6.40
CA VAL A 81 10.44 -11.79 7.50
C VAL A 81 9.68 -11.58 8.82
N GLY A 82 8.43 -11.11 8.77
CA GLY A 82 7.60 -10.86 9.96
C GLY A 82 7.91 -9.56 10.68
N THR A 83 8.76 -8.71 10.11
CA THR A 83 9.11 -7.39 10.64
C THR A 83 8.94 -6.32 9.57
N THR A 84 8.74 -5.06 9.98
CA THR A 84 8.67 -3.90 9.08
C THR A 84 10.03 -3.45 8.54
N SER A 85 11.09 -4.21 8.81
CA SER A 85 12.46 -3.94 8.33
C SER A 85 12.59 -4.19 6.83
N MET A 86 12.00 -3.31 6.03
CA MET A 86 12.04 -3.36 4.57
C MET A 86 13.02 -2.31 4.03
N PRO A 87 13.59 -2.50 2.83
CA PRO A 87 14.52 -1.55 2.20
C PRO A 87 13.74 -0.35 1.60
N LEU A 88 13.00 0.38 2.46
CA LEU A 88 12.16 1.52 2.08
C LEU A 88 12.91 2.57 1.29
N SER A 89 14.11 2.92 1.75
CA SER A 89 14.96 3.94 1.12
C SER A 89 15.36 3.56 -0.31
N GLY A 90 15.73 2.31 -0.55
CA GLY A 90 16.10 1.83 -1.89
C GLY A 90 14.93 1.91 -2.88
N MET A 91 13.75 1.50 -2.45
CA MET A 91 12.53 1.56 -3.28
C MET A 91 12.12 3.01 -3.58
N THR A 92 12.20 3.90 -2.58
CA THR A 92 11.87 5.32 -2.75
C THR A 92 12.85 6.04 -3.67
N ILE A 93 14.15 5.78 -3.52
CA ILE A 93 15.19 6.34 -4.41
C ILE A 93 14.99 5.84 -5.83
N GLY A 94 14.70 4.55 -6.02
CA GLY A 94 14.37 3.99 -7.33
C GLY A 94 13.18 4.68 -7.99
N ALA A 95 12.09 4.86 -7.23
CA ALA A 95 10.91 5.58 -7.72
C ALA A 95 11.24 7.03 -8.09
N LEU A 96 12.02 7.72 -7.26
CA LEU A 96 12.44 9.11 -7.50
C LEU A 96 13.26 9.23 -8.79
N LEU A 97 14.26 8.36 -8.97
CA LEU A 97 15.13 8.39 -10.15
C LEU A 97 14.34 8.18 -11.45
N VAL A 98 13.48 7.16 -11.49
CA VAL A 98 12.66 6.89 -12.67
C VAL A 98 11.69 8.03 -12.93
N THR A 99 11.06 8.58 -11.89
CA THR A 99 10.17 9.73 -12.05
C THR A 99 10.91 10.95 -12.59
N CYS A 100 12.12 11.24 -12.10
CA CYS A 100 12.94 12.34 -12.61
C CYS A 100 13.29 12.17 -14.08
N VAL A 101 13.64 10.96 -14.52
CA VAL A 101 13.94 10.68 -15.93
C VAL A 101 12.71 10.91 -16.80
N VAL A 102 11.54 10.41 -16.38
CA VAL A 102 10.28 10.58 -17.14
C VAL A 102 9.88 12.05 -17.21
N VAL A 103 9.90 12.78 -16.09
CA VAL A 103 9.55 14.20 -16.01
C VAL A 103 10.46 15.06 -16.89
N LYS A 104 11.77 14.78 -16.85
CA LYS A 104 12.76 15.45 -17.72
C LYS A 104 12.53 15.13 -19.19
N GLY A 105 12.22 13.89 -19.52
CA GLY A 105 11.92 13.46 -20.90
C GLY A 105 10.69 14.15 -21.50
N MET A 106 9.76 14.58 -20.64
CA MET A 106 8.57 15.35 -21.04
C MET A 106 8.81 16.87 -21.18
N GLY A 107 10.02 17.33 -20.93
CA GLY A 107 10.38 18.75 -21.05
C GLY A 107 10.06 19.60 -19.81
N TYR A 108 9.63 19.02 -18.70
CA TYR A 108 9.48 19.73 -17.44
C TYR A 108 10.85 19.91 -16.77
N VAL A 109 11.50 21.03 -17.04
CA VAL A 109 12.82 21.37 -16.50
C VAL A 109 12.68 22.45 -15.44
N GLY A 110 13.51 22.40 -14.40
CA GLY A 110 13.55 23.39 -13.33
C GLY A 110 12.76 23.03 -12.08
N GLY A 111 12.41 24.03 -11.29
CA GLY A 111 11.79 23.83 -9.96
C GLY A 111 10.46 23.08 -9.98
N VAL A 112 9.65 23.25 -11.01
CA VAL A 112 8.36 22.57 -11.14
C VAL A 112 8.56 21.08 -11.35
N GLY A 113 9.48 20.66 -12.20
CA GLY A 113 9.78 19.25 -12.43
C GLY A 113 10.35 18.57 -11.19
N MET A 114 11.22 19.27 -10.43
CA MET A 114 11.76 18.75 -9.17
C MET A 114 10.68 18.58 -8.10
N ALA A 115 9.84 19.58 -7.91
CA ALA A 115 8.75 19.53 -6.94
C ALA A 115 7.81 18.35 -7.24
N ALA A 116 7.50 18.16 -8.49
CA ALA A 116 6.65 17.09 -8.96
C ALA A 116 7.24 15.70 -8.72
N ALA A 117 8.51 15.50 -9.03
CA ALA A 117 9.20 14.23 -8.77
C ALA A 117 9.25 13.93 -7.26
N LEU A 118 9.48 14.94 -6.42
CA LEU A 118 9.47 14.80 -4.96
C LEU A 118 8.09 14.42 -4.42
N VAL A 119 7.01 15.02 -4.94
CA VAL A 119 5.65 14.68 -4.53
C VAL A 119 5.32 13.22 -4.88
N VAL A 120 5.63 12.77 -6.09
CA VAL A 120 5.43 11.37 -6.50
C VAL A 120 6.24 10.43 -5.62
N ALA A 121 7.51 10.74 -5.36
CA ALA A 121 8.36 9.92 -4.49
C ALA A 121 7.83 9.86 -3.05
N ALA A 122 7.34 10.97 -2.50
CA ALA A 122 6.74 11.03 -1.18
C ALA A 122 5.48 10.17 -1.10
N MET A 123 4.59 10.25 -2.09
CA MET A 123 3.39 9.41 -2.16
C MET A 123 3.74 7.92 -2.21
N VAL A 124 4.71 7.54 -3.03
CA VAL A 124 5.18 6.15 -3.15
C VAL A 124 5.81 5.69 -1.83
N CYS A 125 6.61 6.52 -1.19
CA CYS A 125 7.22 6.23 0.12
C CYS A 125 6.17 5.93 1.19
N ILE A 126 5.15 6.79 1.31
CA ILE A 126 4.05 6.61 2.25
C ILE A 126 3.29 5.31 1.94
N ALA A 127 2.99 5.05 0.67
CA ALA A 127 2.30 3.84 0.27
C ALA A 127 3.07 2.57 0.65
N ILE A 128 4.39 2.54 0.42
CA ILE A 128 5.26 1.40 0.76
C ILE A 128 5.29 1.17 2.28
N SER A 129 5.46 2.24 3.06
CA SER A 129 5.49 2.18 4.52
C SER A 129 4.19 1.61 5.06
N MET A 130 3.07 2.20 4.68
CA MET A 130 1.74 1.75 5.10
C MET A 130 1.45 0.31 4.67
N GLY A 131 1.83 -0.07 3.45
CA GLY A 131 1.64 -1.43 2.96
C GLY A 131 2.42 -2.47 3.76
N GLY A 132 3.61 -2.10 4.24
CA GLY A 132 4.42 -2.93 5.14
C GLY A 132 3.76 -3.11 6.52
N ASP A 133 3.35 -2.01 7.14
CA ASP A 133 2.70 -2.03 8.45
C ASP A 133 1.39 -2.82 8.44
N ILE A 134 0.55 -2.60 7.41
CA ILE A 134 -0.70 -3.36 7.21
C ILE A 134 -0.43 -4.86 7.08
N SER A 135 0.60 -5.24 6.34
CA SER A 135 0.96 -6.66 6.14
C SER A 135 1.43 -7.32 7.42
N GLN A 136 2.17 -6.59 8.26
CA GLN A 136 2.60 -7.06 9.57
C GLN A 136 1.41 -7.26 10.51
N ASP A 137 0.52 -6.27 10.60
CA ASP A 137 -0.66 -6.32 11.47
C ASP A 137 -1.61 -7.44 11.08
N LEU A 138 -1.82 -7.66 9.78
CA LEU A 138 -2.63 -8.76 9.28
C LEU A 138 -2.00 -10.12 9.63
N LYS A 139 -0.68 -10.25 9.55
CA LYS A 139 0.02 -11.48 9.94
C LYS A 139 -0.11 -11.75 11.44
N ILE A 140 0.09 -10.73 12.27
CA ILE A 140 -0.11 -10.83 13.72
C ILE A 140 -1.56 -11.16 14.04
N GLY A 141 -2.50 -10.47 13.42
CA GLY A 141 -3.93 -10.71 13.55
C GLY A 141 -4.31 -12.15 13.21
N PHE A 142 -3.74 -12.70 12.14
CA PHE A 142 -3.94 -14.10 11.77
C PHE A 142 -3.43 -15.07 12.84
N LEU A 143 -2.24 -14.82 13.40
CA LEU A 143 -1.66 -15.67 14.46
C LEU A 143 -2.48 -15.65 15.76
N VAL A 144 -3.11 -14.52 16.07
CA VAL A 144 -3.97 -14.36 17.26
C VAL A 144 -5.41 -14.82 16.98
N GLY A 145 -5.77 -15.12 15.74
CA GLY A 145 -7.12 -15.54 15.36
C GLY A 145 -8.11 -14.38 15.22
N ALA A 146 -7.62 -13.15 14.99
CA ALA A 146 -8.45 -11.98 14.73
C ALA A 146 -9.11 -12.07 13.34
N THR A 147 -10.25 -11.38 13.17
CA THR A 147 -10.93 -11.29 11.88
C THR A 147 -10.25 -10.22 11.02
N PRO A 148 -9.68 -10.53 9.84
CA PRO A 148 -8.92 -9.58 9.01
C PRO A 148 -9.70 -8.31 8.68
N ARG A 149 -10.98 -8.44 8.39
CA ARG A 149 -11.87 -7.31 8.08
C ARG A 149 -11.86 -6.22 9.17
N TRP A 150 -11.93 -6.60 10.44
CA TRP A 150 -11.94 -5.63 11.55
C TRP A 150 -10.57 -4.98 11.73
N VAL A 151 -9.49 -5.73 11.54
CA VAL A 151 -8.13 -5.20 11.57
C VAL A 151 -7.96 -4.12 10.49
N GLN A 152 -8.40 -4.39 9.25
CA GLN A 152 -8.33 -3.44 8.14
C GLN A 152 -9.16 -2.17 8.39
N VAL A 153 -10.39 -2.31 8.91
CA VAL A 153 -11.23 -1.14 9.25
C VAL A 153 -10.59 -0.28 10.34
N THR A 154 -10.04 -0.90 11.38
CA THR A 154 -9.36 -0.17 12.46
C THR A 154 -8.14 0.58 11.95
N GLN A 155 -7.37 0.01 11.03
CA GLN A 155 -6.22 0.67 10.40
C GLN A 155 -6.64 1.91 9.61
N VAL A 156 -7.71 1.83 8.81
CA VAL A 156 -8.22 2.99 8.07
C VAL A 156 -8.62 4.12 9.03
N ILE A 157 -9.32 3.80 10.12
CA ILE A 157 -9.71 4.78 11.13
C ILE A 157 -8.47 5.40 11.80
N SER A 158 -7.48 4.57 12.17
CA SER A 158 -6.22 5.04 12.76
C SER A 158 -5.48 6.03 11.87
N VAL A 159 -5.38 5.73 10.58
CA VAL A 159 -4.71 6.64 9.61
C VAL A 159 -5.43 7.97 9.50
N LEU A 160 -6.77 7.97 9.47
CA LEU A 160 -7.56 9.20 9.44
C LEU A 160 -7.35 10.05 10.69
N VAL A 161 -7.41 9.44 11.87
CA VAL A 161 -7.19 10.14 13.14
C VAL A 161 -5.77 10.69 13.24
N SER A 162 -4.76 9.90 12.86
CA SER A 162 -3.36 10.32 12.88
C SER A 162 -3.11 11.47 11.91
N SER A 163 -3.65 11.40 10.70
CA SER A 163 -3.46 12.47 9.70
C SER A 163 -4.10 13.80 10.15
N LEU A 164 -5.29 13.75 10.74
CA LEU A 164 -5.94 14.94 11.30
C LEU A 164 -5.14 15.52 12.48
N SER A 165 -4.62 14.66 13.35
CA SER A 165 -3.81 15.09 14.49
C SER A 165 -2.52 15.78 14.05
N VAL A 166 -1.84 15.24 13.04
CA VAL A 166 -0.62 15.85 12.48
C VAL A 166 -0.93 17.18 11.80
N CYS A 167 -2.01 17.26 11.02
CA CYS A 167 -2.44 18.52 10.42
C CYS A 167 -2.70 19.60 11.46
N TRP A 168 -3.29 19.25 12.60
CA TRP A 168 -3.55 20.20 13.69
C TRP A 168 -2.29 20.63 14.42
N LEU A 169 -1.30 19.72 14.57
CA LEU A 169 -0.03 20.03 15.23
C LEU A 169 0.90 20.94 14.40
N VAL A 170 0.79 20.89 13.08
CA VAL A 170 1.65 21.65 12.16
C VAL A 170 1.10 23.07 11.91
N GLN A 171 -0.14 23.36 12.30
CA GLN A 171 -0.78 24.68 12.19
C GLN A 171 -0.42 25.59 13.37
#